data_8d7495ab7d16154ce25940dafb94d811
#
_entry.id   8d7495ab7d16154ce25940dafb94d811
#
_cell.length_a   1.000
_cell.length_b   1.000
_cell.length_c   1.000
_cell.angle_alpha   90.00
_cell.angle_beta   90.00
_cell.angle_gamma   90.00
#
_symmetry.space_group_name_H-M   'P 1'
#
loop_
_entity.id
_entity.type
_entity.pdbx_description
1 polymer ?
#
loop_
_entity_poly.entity_id
_entity_poly.type
_entity_poly.pdbx_seq_one_letter_code
_entity_poly.pdbx_strand_id
1 'polypeptide(L)'
;MPWPQFEVDWRRAALVVIDMQNYGCNADVGLPQMLSERYPEIARYYLPRVTQTAVPNACRLVAGFRAAGRRVVFTRHGPLLVDGSDMIARRRRRDVDSLASTGAPALWHRGTFEHEVIAALAPAAGELVIDKNTSSAFNSTGFEWLLRNLEAETLVVAGMATDMCVETTARDAADRGFNVIVVEDATATFFEHHHRAALSGFARVFGQVWDTARVLDALEASG
;
A
#
# COMPACT_ATOMS: atom_id res chain seq x y z
N MET A 1 -11.93 22.79 12.14
CA MET A 1 -11.68 21.72 13.10
C MET A 1 -10.20 21.50 13.19
N PRO A 2 -9.61 21.28 14.37
CA PRO A 2 -8.23 20.88 14.46
C PRO A 2 -8.07 19.48 13.83
N TRP A 3 -7.19 19.36 12.82
CA TRP A 3 -6.77 18.10 12.26
C TRP A 3 -5.91 17.34 13.29
N PRO A 4 -5.81 16.00 13.23
CA PRO A 4 -4.90 15.24 14.09
C PRO A 4 -3.50 15.81 14.04
N GLN A 5 -2.94 16.13 15.21
CA GLN A 5 -1.58 16.64 15.36
C GLN A 5 -0.82 15.69 16.29
N PHE A 6 0.38 15.34 15.90
CA PHE A 6 1.33 14.56 16.70
C PHE A 6 2.74 14.87 16.23
N GLU A 7 3.69 14.75 17.12
CA GLU A 7 5.11 14.77 16.81
C GLU A 7 5.59 13.37 16.44
N VAL A 8 6.56 13.27 15.57
CA VAL A 8 7.10 11.99 15.08
C VAL A 8 8.46 11.75 15.73
N ASP A 9 8.56 10.70 16.55
CA ASP A 9 9.87 10.13 16.86
C ASP A 9 10.28 9.21 15.69
N TRP A 10 11.14 9.72 14.82
CA TRP A 10 11.61 9.01 13.64
C TRP A 10 12.38 7.73 13.95
N ARG A 11 12.96 7.59 15.14
CA ARG A 11 13.61 6.34 15.58
C ARG A 11 12.60 5.22 15.77
N ARG A 12 11.35 5.59 16.05
CA ARG A 12 10.20 4.70 16.23
C ARG A 12 9.19 4.80 15.07
N ALA A 13 9.66 5.26 13.92
CA ALA A 13 8.87 5.30 12.70
C ALA A 13 9.19 4.09 11.80
N ALA A 14 8.15 3.55 11.16
CA ALA A 14 8.27 2.51 10.15
C ALA A 14 7.57 2.94 8.86
N LEU A 15 8.22 2.73 7.72
CA LEU A 15 7.59 2.83 6.42
C LEU A 15 6.85 1.53 6.12
N VAL A 16 5.57 1.63 5.78
CA VAL A 16 4.73 0.51 5.38
C VAL A 16 4.35 0.69 3.91
N VAL A 17 4.89 -0.18 3.06
CA VAL A 17 4.62 -0.19 1.61
C VAL A 17 3.52 -1.21 1.34
N ILE A 18 2.32 -0.71 1.05
CA ILE A 18 1.11 -1.52 0.89
C ILE A 18 0.97 -1.97 -0.57
N ASP A 19 1.04 -3.29 -0.79
CA ASP A 19 0.60 -4.00 -2.00
C ASP A 19 1.12 -3.42 -3.33
N MET A 20 2.35 -2.89 -3.35
CA MET A 20 3.01 -2.49 -4.59
C MET A 20 3.58 -3.70 -5.33
N GLN A 21 2.68 -4.51 -5.87
CA GLN A 21 2.92 -5.80 -6.52
C GLN A 21 2.90 -5.67 -8.05
N ASN A 22 3.50 -6.64 -8.74
CA ASN A 22 3.53 -6.63 -10.20
C ASN A 22 2.14 -6.53 -10.82
N TYR A 23 1.13 -7.25 -10.29
CA TYR A 23 -0.22 -7.22 -10.87
C TYR A 23 -0.87 -5.82 -10.86
N GLY A 24 -0.45 -4.92 -9.99
CA GLY A 24 -1.01 -3.57 -9.86
C GLY A 24 -0.10 -2.46 -10.37
N CYS A 25 1.22 -2.69 -10.36
CA CYS A 25 2.20 -1.63 -10.63
C CYS A 25 3.06 -1.84 -11.88
N ASN A 26 3.11 -3.06 -12.42
CA ASN A 26 3.85 -3.34 -13.65
C ASN A 26 2.95 -3.07 -14.86
N ALA A 27 3.40 -2.20 -15.77
CA ALA A 27 2.61 -1.75 -16.92
C ALA A 27 2.21 -2.90 -17.88
N ASP A 28 2.99 -3.96 -17.90
CA ASP A 28 2.89 -5.02 -18.92
C ASP A 28 2.07 -6.24 -18.46
N VAL A 29 1.63 -6.27 -17.20
CA VAL A 29 0.89 -7.42 -16.64
C VAL A 29 -0.28 -6.97 -15.75
N GLY A 30 -1.21 -7.88 -15.52
CA GLY A 30 -2.28 -7.72 -14.53
C GLY A 30 -3.24 -6.57 -14.82
N LEU A 31 -3.52 -5.76 -13.80
CA LEU A 31 -4.47 -4.65 -13.88
C LEU A 31 -4.07 -3.57 -14.89
N PRO A 32 -2.82 -3.08 -14.94
CA PRO A 32 -2.41 -2.07 -15.91
C PRO A 32 -2.66 -2.50 -17.36
N GLN A 33 -2.27 -3.71 -17.71
CA GLN A 33 -2.52 -4.26 -19.04
C GLN A 33 -4.03 -4.37 -19.33
N MET A 34 -4.79 -4.99 -18.43
CA MET A 34 -6.24 -5.17 -18.58
C MET A 34 -6.98 -3.83 -18.71
N LEU A 35 -6.59 -2.82 -17.91
CA LEU A 35 -7.18 -1.49 -17.98
C LEU A 35 -6.86 -0.81 -19.32
N SER A 36 -5.63 -0.94 -19.81
CA SER A 36 -5.25 -0.36 -21.12
C SER A 36 -6.08 -0.93 -22.27
N GLU A 37 -6.32 -2.24 -22.23
CA GLU A 37 -7.02 -2.96 -23.28
C GLU A 37 -8.56 -2.76 -23.24
N ARG A 38 -9.15 -2.70 -22.05
CA ARG A 38 -10.61 -2.80 -21.85
C ARG A 38 -11.27 -1.57 -21.25
N TYR A 39 -10.51 -0.76 -20.49
CA TYR A 39 -11.04 0.41 -19.76
C TYR A 39 -10.08 1.61 -19.90
N PRO A 40 -9.86 2.09 -21.14
CA PRO A 40 -8.88 3.15 -21.39
C PRO A 40 -9.19 4.46 -20.67
N GLU A 41 -10.44 4.72 -20.32
CA GLU A 41 -10.85 5.88 -19.51
C GLU A 41 -10.30 5.81 -18.08
N ILE A 42 -10.21 4.60 -17.50
CA ILE A 42 -9.60 4.39 -16.19
C ILE A 42 -8.08 4.40 -16.32
N ALA A 43 -7.53 3.71 -17.32
CA ALA A 43 -6.11 3.63 -17.58
C ALA A 43 -5.46 5.02 -17.72
N ARG A 44 -6.16 5.98 -18.33
CA ARG A 44 -5.67 7.36 -18.55
C ARG A 44 -5.26 8.07 -17.26
N TYR A 45 -5.94 7.81 -16.15
CA TYR A 45 -5.56 8.34 -14.83
C TYR A 45 -4.64 7.38 -14.10
N TYR A 46 -5.02 6.09 -14.06
CA TYR A 46 -4.35 5.09 -13.25
C TYR A 46 -2.88 4.89 -13.61
N LEU A 47 -2.57 4.70 -14.91
CA LEU A 47 -1.21 4.38 -15.33
C LEU A 47 -0.19 5.47 -15.00
N PRO A 48 -0.39 6.75 -15.39
CA PRO A 48 0.53 7.81 -15.00
C PRO A 48 0.63 7.97 -13.48
N ARG A 49 -0.49 7.85 -12.77
CA ARG A 49 -0.49 7.95 -11.31
C ARG A 49 0.37 6.87 -10.66
N VAL A 50 0.30 5.63 -11.13
CA VAL A 50 1.11 4.53 -10.62
C VAL A 50 2.57 4.67 -11.06
N THR A 51 2.81 4.75 -12.38
CA THR A 51 4.16 4.58 -12.94
C THR A 51 5.02 5.83 -12.86
N GLN A 52 4.42 7.03 -12.91
CA GLN A 52 5.15 8.30 -12.94
C GLN A 52 5.10 9.06 -11.60
N THR A 53 4.22 8.65 -10.67
CA THR A 53 4.06 9.35 -9.40
C THR A 53 4.26 8.41 -8.21
N ALA A 54 3.38 7.44 -8.00
CA ALA A 54 3.37 6.66 -6.76
C ALA A 54 4.58 5.74 -6.62
N VAL A 55 4.94 4.97 -7.66
CA VAL A 55 6.09 4.08 -7.63
C VAL A 55 7.41 4.85 -7.47
N PRO A 56 7.72 5.91 -8.24
CA PRO A 56 8.94 6.69 -8.04
C PRO A 56 9.05 7.29 -6.63
N ASN A 57 7.96 7.81 -6.08
CA ASN A 57 7.97 8.37 -4.73
C ASN A 57 8.09 7.29 -3.65
N ALA A 58 7.45 6.14 -3.80
CA ALA A 58 7.67 5.01 -2.90
C ALA A 58 9.13 4.53 -2.92
N CYS A 59 9.78 4.51 -4.10
CA CYS A 59 11.21 4.20 -4.20
C CYS A 59 12.08 5.22 -3.43
N ARG A 60 11.77 6.51 -3.51
CA ARG A 60 12.47 7.57 -2.75
C ARG A 60 12.28 7.38 -1.24
N LEU A 61 11.06 7.09 -0.80
CA LEU A 61 10.78 6.82 0.61
C LEU A 61 11.55 5.60 1.12
N VAL A 62 11.51 4.47 0.39
CA VAL A 62 12.24 3.26 0.76
C VAL A 62 13.74 3.53 0.85
N ALA A 63 14.32 4.24 -0.13
CA ALA A 63 15.72 4.61 -0.10
C ALA A 63 16.07 5.51 1.11
N GLY A 64 15.24 6.51 1.41
CA GLY A 64 15.44 7.41 2.54
C GLY A 64 15.37 6.68 3.89
N PHE A 65 14.36 5.82 4.09
CA PHE A 65 14.21 5.03 5.31
C PHE A 65 15.37 4.05 5.50
N ARG A 66 15.82 3.38 4.43
CA ARG A 66 16.99 2.50 4.47
C ARG A 66 18.26 3.27 4.82
N ALA A 67 18.49 4.42 4.19
CA ALA A 67 19.65 5.27 4.46
C ALA A 67 19.69 5.77 5.90
N ALA A 68 18.52 6.09 6.47
CA ALA A 68 18.39 6.50 7.87
C ALA A 68 18.39 5.31 8.87
N GLY A 69 18.55 4.06 8.41
CA GLY A 69 18.49 2.86 9.25
C GLY A 69 17.11 2.61 9.86
N ARG A 70 16.04 3.10 9.24
CA ARG A 70 14.66 2.94 9.72
C ARG A 70 14.01 1.71 9.11
N ARG A 71 12.96 1.20 9.77
CA ARG A 71 12.26 -0.01 9.35
C ARG A 71 11.44 0.23 8.09
N VAL A 72 11.53 -0.70 7.16
CA VAL A 72 10.64 -0.81 5.99
C VAL A 72 9.93 -2.14 6.06
N VAL A 73 8.61 -2.12 5.91
CA VAL A 73 7.74 -3.30 5.93
C VAL A 73 6.89 -3.28 4.68
N PHE A 74 6.79 -4.41 4.01
CA PHE A 74 5.99 -4.58 2.80
C PHE A 74 4.77 -5.45 3.08
N THR A 75 3.66 -5.19 2.40
CA THR A 75 2.54 -6.13 2.32
C THR A 75 2.31 -6.58 0.89
N ARG A 76 1.77 -7.81 0.74
CA ARG A 76 1.30 -8.34 -0.53
C ARG A 76 -0.12 -8.88 -0.32
N HIS A 77 -1.02 -8.50 -1.22
CA HIS A 77 -2.43 -8.88 -1.15
C HIS A 77 -2.77 -9.90 -2.22
N GLY A 78 -3.40 -10.99 -1.81
CA GLY A 78 -3.90 -12.03 -2.71
C GLY A 78 -4.26 -13.30 -1.95
N PRO A 79 -4.78 -14.32 -2.64
CA PRO A 79 -4.96 -15.63 -2.07
C PRO A 79 -3.63 -16.22 -1.58
N LEU A 80 -3.63 -16.80 -0.40
CA LEU A 80 -2.48 -17.55 0.14
C LEU A 80 -2.46 -18.98 -0.43
N LEU A 81 -3.63 -19.51 -0.78
CA LEU A 81 -3.82 -20.80 -1.41
C LEU A 81 -4.10 -20.64 -2.90
N VAL A 82 -3.63 -21.59 -3.70
CA VAL A 82 -3.77 -21.57 -5.17
C VAL A 82 -5.23 -21.52 -5.61
N ASP A 83 -6.12 -22.20 -4.88
CA ASP A 83 -7.55 -22.28 -5.18
C ASP A 83 -8.36 -21.09 -4.63
N GLY A 84 -7.71 -20.15 -3.92
CA GLY A 84 -8.35 -18.97 -3.33
C GLY A 84 -9.37 -19.29 -2.23
N SER A 85 -9.42 -20.51 -1.71
CA SER A 85 -10.40 -20.93 -0.68
C SER A 85 -10.25 -20.16 0.64
N ASP A 86 -9.09 -19.60 0.89
CA ASP A 86 -8.77 -18.74 2.03
C ASP A 86 -9.32 -17.30 1.91
N MET A 87 -9.82 -16.91 0.74
CA MET A 87 -10.41 -15.59 0.52
C MET A 87 -11.87 -15.54 0.98
N ILE A 88 -12.34 -14.38 1.45
CA ILE A 88 -13.74 -14.18 1.79
C ILE A 88 -14.66 -14.35 0.56
N ALA A 89 -15.88 -14.84 0.75
CA ALA A 89 -16.79 -15.25 -0.33
C ALA A 89 -17.02 -14.19 -1.43
N ARG A 90 -17.14 -12.91 -1.05
CA ARG A 90 -17.33 -11.82 -2.05
C ARG A 90 -16.09 -11.62 -2.93
N ARG A 91 -14.88 -11.86 -2.42
CA ARG A 91 -13.63 -11.76 -3.18
C ARG A 91 -13.49 -12.94 -4.12
N ARG A 92 -13.77 -14.17 -3.65
CA ARG A 92 -13.79 -15.36 -4.50
C ARG A 92 -14.76 -15.22 -5.68
N ARG A 93 -15.98 -14.70 -5.43
CA ARG A 93 -16.94 -14.44 -6.52
C ARG A 93 -16.37 -13.46 -7.55
N ARG A 94 -15.81 -12.35 -7.10
CA ARG A 94 -15.18 -11.37 -8.00
C ARG A 94 -14.05 -12.00 -8.82
N ASP A 95 -13.30 -12.90 -8.24
CA ASP A 95 -12.21 -13.60 -8.90
C ASP A 95 -12.72 -14.54 -9.99
N VAL A 96 -13.77 -15.32 -9.70
CA VAL A 96 -14.46 -16.15 -10.68
C VAL A 96 -15.08 -15.32 -11.81
N ASP A 97 -15.75 -14.22 -11.49
CA ASP A 97 -16.35 -13.31 -12.48
C ASP A 97 -15.28 -12.66 -13.37
N SER A 98 -14.14 -12.26 -12.78
CA SER A 98 -13.00 -11.73 -13.51
C SER A 98 -12.43 -12.76 -14.48
N LEU A 99 -12.15 -13.96 -13.99
CA LEU A 99 -11.62 -15.06 -14.82
C LEU A 99 -12.57 -15.38 -15.99
N ALA A 100 -13.86 -15.46 -15.73
CA ALA A 100 -14.87 -15.74 -16.77
C ALA A 100 -14.97 -14.63 -17.82
N SER A 101 -14.84 -13.37 -17.42
CA SER A 101 -15.02 -12.20 -18.30
C SER A 101 -13.73 -11.73 -18.98
N THR A 102 -12.58 -11.91 -18.35
CA THR A 102 -11.31 -11.35 -18.79
C THR A 102 -10.25 -12.40 -19.13
N GLY A 103 -10.44 -13.66 -18.72
CA GLY A 103 -9.43 -14.70 -18.81
C GLY A 103 -8.32 -14.62 -17.77
N ALA A 104 -8.40 -13.63 -16.83
CA ALA A 104 -7.45 -13.46 -15.76
C ALA A 104 -8.14 -13.31 -14.40
N PRO A 105 -7.52 -13.74 -13.27
CA PRO A 105 -8.09 -13.55 -11.96
C PRO A 105 -8.09 -12.06 -11.58
N ALA A 106 -8.91 -11.68 -10.62
CA ALA A 106 -8.88 -10.32 -10.05
C ALA A 106 -7.68 -10.12 -9.11
N LEU A 107 -7.22 -11.19 -8.49
CA LEU A 107 -6.03 -11.24 -7.63
C LEU A 107 -5.24 -12.51 -7.91
N TRP A 108 -3.92 -12.41 -7.83
CA TRP A 108 -3.00 -13.53 -8.03
C TRP A 108 -2.58 -14.12 -6.68
N HIS A 109 -2.50 -15.44 -6.61
CA HIS A 109 -2.12 -16.14 -5.39
C HIS A 109 -0.61 -16.01 -5.09
N ARG A 110 -0.27 -16.20 -3.83
CA ARG A 110 1.11 -16.22 -3.35
C ARG A 110 1.96 -17.22 -4.17
N GLY A 111 3.15 -16.76 -4.56
CA GLY A 111 4.10 -17.55 -5.37
C GLY A 111 4.02 -17.29 -6.88
N THR A 112 3.07 -16.48 -7.36
CA THR A 112 3.07 -16.02 -8.75
C THR A 112 3.90 -14.75 -8.90
N PHE A 113 4.40 -14.50 -10.12
CA PHE A 113 5.12 -13.27 -10.44
C PHE A 113 4.29 -12.01 -10.16
N GLU A 114 3.02 -12.06 -10.50
CA GLU A 114 2.08 -10.95 -10.31
C GLU A 114 1.87 -10.61 -8.83
N HIS A 115 1.95 -11.62 -7.94
CA HIS A 115 1.82 -11.43 -6.50
C HIS A 115 3.08 -10.81 -5.86
N GLU A 116 4.25 -10.93 -6.48
CA GLU A 116 5.49 -10.39 -5.92
C GLU A 116 5.51 -8.85 -5.93
N VAL A 117 6.26 -8.26 -4.98
CA VAL A 117 6.55 -6.82 -4.96
C VAL A 117 7.31 -6.48 -6.24
N ILE A 118 7.00 -5.35 -6.86
CA ILE A 118 7.68 -4.91 -8.09
C ILE A 118 9.20 -4.79 -7.89
N ALA A 119 9.96 -5.11 -8.92
CA ALA A 119 11.42 -5.13 -8.85
C ALA A 119 12.05 -3.81 -8.37
N ALA A 120 11.45 -2.66 -8.74
CA ALA A 120 11.91 -1.34 -8.32
C ALA A 120 11.85 -1.11 -6.80
N LEU A 121 11.00 -1.86 -6.09
CA LEU A 121 10.79 -1.81 -4.64
C LEU A 121 11.22 -3.11 -3.95
N ALA A 122 12.00 -3.96 -4.61
CA ALA A 122 12.36 -5.27 -4.07
C ALA A 122 12.79 -5.17 -2.58
N PRO A 123 12.15 -5.96 -1.69
CA PRO A 123 12.52 -5.99 -0.29
C PRO A 123 13.97 -6.41 -0.12
N ALA A 124 14.70 -5.72 0.75
CA ALA A 124 16.07 -6.09 1.11
C ALA A 124 16.09 -7.29 2.09
N ALA A 125 17.23 -7.95 2.18
CA ALA A 125 17.41 -9.02 3.15
C ALA A 125 17.15 -8.50 4.59
N GLY A 126 16.27 -9.17 5.33
CA GLY A 126 15.89 -8.79 6.69
C GLY A 126 14.70 -7.81 6.78
N GLU A 127 14.16 -7.33 5.67
CA GLU A 127 12.90 -6.59 5.67
C GLU A 127 11.68 -7.53 5.71
N LEU A 128 10.65 -7.12 6.43
CA LEU A 128 9.44 -7.92 6.57
C LEU A 128 8.56 -7.79 5.32
N VAL A 129 8.10 -8.92 4.83
CA VAL A 129 7.07 -9.01 3.78
C VAL A 129 5.90 -9.80 4.33
N ILE A 130 4.73 -9.19 4.40
CA ILE A 130 3.53 -9.74 5.01
C ILE A 130 2.49 -10.08 3.93
N ASP A 131 2.23 -11.36 3.74
CA ASP A 131 1.15 -11.80 2.88
C ASP A 131 -0.19 -11.68 3.60
N LYS A 132 -1.18 -11.06 2.96
CA LYS A 132 -2.52 -10.87 3.50
C LYS A 132 -3.60 -11.19 2.47
N ASN A 133 -4.71 -11.71 2.94
CA ASN A 133 -5.89 -12.04 2.12
C ASN A 133 -7.10 -11.12 2.43
N THR A 134 -6.89 -10.04 3.18
CA THR A 134 -7.87 -9.00 3.51
C THR A 134 -7.36 -7.62 3.11
N SER A 135 -8.24 -6.63 3.02
CA SER A 135 -7.83 -5.27 2.66
C SER A 135 -6.89 -4.66 3.72
N SER A 136 -7.26 -4.69 5.00
CA SER A 136 -6.37 -4.25 6.07
C SER A 136 -5.29 -5.29 6.36
N ALA A 137 -4.06 -4.82 6.54
CA ALA A 137 -2.95 -5.67 6.98
C ALA A 137 -3.13 -6.21 8.42
N PHE A 138 -3.97 -5.59 9.22
CA PHE A 138 -4.24 -6.01 10.61
C PHE A 138 -5.21 -7.18 10.72
N ASN A 139 -6.04 -7.45 9.71
CA ASN A 139 -7.17 -8.38 9.84
C ASN A 139 -6.80 -9.78 9.46
N SER A 140 -5.86 -10.31 9.05
CA SER A 140 -5.58 -11.73 8.73
C SER A 140 -4.13 -12.12 8.97
N THR A 141 -3.42 -11.28 9.73
CA THR A 141 -1.97 -11.43 9.90
C THR A 141 -1.55 -11.13 11.34
N GLY A 142 -0.30 -11.41 11.69
CA GLY A 142 0.34 -10.94 12.91
C GLY A 142 0.91 -9.52 12.81
N PHE A 143 0.43 -8.67 11.91
CA PHE A 143 1.03 -7.37 11.60
C PHE A 143 1.16 -6.45 12.80
N GLU A 144 0.12 -6.35 13.64
CA GLU A 144 0.19 -5.53 14.85
C GLU A 144 1.30 -6.00 15.80
N TRP A 145 1.38 -7.31 16.07
CA TRP A 145 2.42 -7.86 16.91
C TRP A 145 3.84 -7.57 16.39
N LEU A 146 4.02 -7.70 15.08
CA LEU A 146 5.31 -7.39 14.44
C LEU A 146 5.67 -5.92 14.63
N LEU A 147 4.74 -4.99 14.38
CA LEU A 147 4.97 -3.56 14.57
C LEU A 147 5.26 -3.20 16.04
N ARG A 148 4.52 -3.78 17.00
CA ARG A 148 4.77 -3.57 18.43
C ARG A 148 6.16 -4.11 18.85
N ASN A 149 6.53 -5.29 18.38
CA ASN A 149 7.85 -5.86 18.64
C ASN A 149 8.99 -5.05 18.01
N LEU A 150 8.73 -4.36 16.91
CA LEU A 150 9.66 -3.41 16.28
C LEU A 150 9.67 -2.04 16.98
N GLU A 151 8.90 -1.89 18.06
CA GLU A 151 8.71 -0.63 18.80
C GLU A 151 8.22 0.54 17.92
N ALA A 152 7.51 0.24 16.83
CA ALA A 152 6.95 1.27 15.96
C ALA A 152 5.83 2.02 16.66
N GLU A 153 5.88 3.35 16.65
CA GLU A 153 4.83 4.24 17.13
C GLU A 153 4.18 5.03 15.99
N THR A 154 4.97 5.36 14.97
CA THR A 154 4.50 6.07 13.79
C THR A 154 4.62 5.19 12.55
N LEU A 155 3.54 5.11 11.78
CA LEU A 155 3.52 4.43 10.49
C LEU A 155 3.43 5.46 9.37
N VAL A 156 4.44 5.47 8.50
CA VAL A 156 4.41 6.21 7.24
C VAL A 156 3.93 5.24 6.17
N VAL A 157 2.79 5.52 5.55
CA VAL A 157 2.09 4.57 4.69
C VAL A 157 2.11 5.04 3.24
N ALA A 158 2.64 4.20 2.36
CA ALA A 158 2.63 4.35 0.91
C ALA A 158 2.00 3.10 0.27
N GLY A 159 1.60 3.15 -0.99
CA GLY A 159 1.15 1.94 -1.72
C GLY A 159 -0.20 2.03 -2.40
N MET A 160 -0.87 0.90 -2.57
CA MET A 160 -2.10 0.72 -3.37
C MET A 160 -3.16 -0.13 -2.67
N ALA A 161 -4.44 0.04 -2.97
CA ALA A 161 -5.03 1.23 -3.57
C ALA A 161 -5.41 2.20 -2.47
N THR A 162 -5.29 3.53 -2.73
CA THR A 162 -5.48 4.58 -1.73
C THR A 162 -6.77 4.44 -0.94
N ASP A 163 -7.90 4.22 -1.61
CA ASP A 163 -9.25 4.09 -1.05
C ASP A 163 -9.62 2.65 -0.62
N MET A 164 -8.66 1.73 -0.65
CA MET A 164 -8.87 0.32 -0.30
C MET A 164 -7.87 -0.13 0.77
N CYS A 165 -6.80 -0.84 0.36
CA CYS A 165 -5.84 -1.44 1.30
C CYS A 165 -5.06 -0.39 2.09
N VAL A 166 -4.70 0.75 1.46
CA VAL A 166 -4.01 1.86 2.13
C VAL A 166 -4.92 2.47 3.19
N GLU A 167 -6.09 2.97 2.80
CA GLU A 167 -7.02 3.62 3.72
C GLU A 167 -7.47 2.69 4.83
N THR A 168 -7.84 1.45 4.50
CA THR A 168 -8.32 0.48 5.49
C THR A 168 -7.22 0.15 6.51
N THR A 169 -5.98 -0.06 6.06
CA THR A 169 -4.84 -0.31 6.96
C THR A 169 -4.52 0.91 7.81
N ALA A 170 -4.53 2.11 7.22
CA ALA A 170 -4.21 3.35 7.91
C ALA A 170 -5.23 3.68 9.02
N ARG A 171 -6.54 3.48 8.76
CA ARG A 171 -7.60 3.66 9.77
C ARG A 171 -7.49 2.63 10.89
N ASP A 172 -7.29 1.36 10.54
CA ASP A 172 -7.07 0.29 11.51
C ASP A 172 -5.84 0.53 12.38
N ALA A 173 -4.76 1.09 11.81
CA ALA A 173 -3.57 1.48 12.57
C ALA A 173 -3.88 2.60 13.58
N ALA A 174 -4.58 3.66 13.13
CA ALA A 174 -4.95 4.77 13.98
C ALA A 174 -5.85 4.33 15.15
N ASP A 175 -6.84 3.46 14.89
CA ASP A 175 -7.73 2.91 15.93
C ASP A 175 -6.98 2.01 16.93
N ARG A 176 -5.79 1.51 16.57
CA ARG A 176 -4.88 0.77 17.46
C ARG A 176 -3.85 1.66 18.17
N GLY A 177 -3.96 2.98 18.00
CA GLY A 177 -3.13 3.97 18.68
C GLY A 177 -1.76 4.21 18.04
N PHE A 178 -1.55 3.83 16.78
CA PHE A 178 -0.41 4.30 16.02
C PHE A 178 -0.63 5.72 15.52
N ASN A 179 0.41 6.55 15.52
CA ASN A 179 0.45 7.75 14.70
C ASN A 179 0.57 7.34 13.23
N VAL A 180 -0.25 7.91 12.36
CA VAL A 180 -0.25 7.49 10.95
C VAL A 180 -0.11 8.69 10.03
N ILE A 181 0.85 8.59 9.11
CA ILE A 181 1.05 9.52 8.00
C ILE A 181 0.81 8.76 6.70
N VAL A 182 -0.20 9.14 5.93
CA VAL A 182 -0.39 8.62 4.56
C VAL A 182 0.32 9.56 3.59
N VAL A 183 1.18 9.00 2.73
CA VAL A 183 1.95 9.79 1.76
C VAL A 183 1.18 9.89 0.45
N GLU A 184 0.58 11.05 0.19
CA GLU A 184 -0.38 11.23 -0.91
C GLU A 184 0.21 10.92 -2.29
N ASP A 185 1.42 11.41 -2.58
CA ASP A 185 2.10 11.23 -3.86
C ASP A 185 2.83 9.89 -4.00
N ALA A 186 2.87 9.09 -2.92
CA ALA A 186 3.34 7.71 -2.93
C ALA A 186 2.19 6.69 -2.85
N THR A 187 0.94 7.13 -3.05
CA THR A 187 -0.25 6.27 -3.13
C THR A 187 -0.99 6.47 -4.45
N ALA A 188 -1.69 5.42 -4.92
CA ALA A 188 -2.47 5.43 -6.16
C ALA A 188 -3.76 4.63 -6.02
N THR A 189 -4.77 4.98 -6.82
CA THR A 189 -6.00 4.22 -7.02
C THR A 189 -6.58 4.48 -8.42
N PHE A 190 -7.72 3.87 -8.74
CA PHE A 190 -8.30 3.89 -10.08
C PHE A 190 -8.84 5.25 -10.55
N PHE A 191 -9.30 6.09 -9.60
CA PHE A 191 -9.95 7.36 -9.91
C PHE A 191 -9.43 8.48 -9.00
N GLU A 192 -9.19 9.65 -9.56
CA GLU A 192 -8.71 10.81 -8.81
C GLU A 192 -9.64 11.21 -7.67
N HIS A 193 -10.96 11.20 -7.92
CA HIS A 193 -11.92 11.57 -6.89
C HIS A 193 -11.97 10.60 -5.72
N HIS A 194 -11.76 9.30 -5.95
CA HIS A 194 -11.61 8.31 -4.86
C HIS A 194 -10.33 8.54 -4.08
N HIS A 195 -9.21 8.81 -4.77
CA HIS A 195 -7.94 9.16 -4.13
C HIS A 195 -8.10 10.35 -3.18
N ARG A 196 -8.65 11.46 -3.68
CA ARG A 196 -8.87 12.68 -2.91
C ARG A 196 -9.84 12.49 -1.74
N ALA A 197 -10.94 11.76 -1.97
CA ALA A 197 -11.94 11.48 -0.92
C ALA A 197 -11.36 10.67 0.23
N ALA A 198 -10.61 9.60 -0.08
CA ALA A 198 -9.96 8.75 0.93
C ALA A 198 -8.97 9.56 1.79
N LEU A 199 -8.08 10.32 1.16
CA LEU A 199 -7.09 11.14 1.87
C LEU A 199 -7.74 12.25 2.71
N SER A 200 -8.75 12.93 2.16
CA SER A 200 -9.48 13.97 2.89
C SER A 200 -10.24 13.39 4.10
N GLY A 201 -10.90 12.24 3.91
CA GLY A 201 -11.61 11.54 4.98
C GLY A 201 -10.67 11.06 6.08
N PHE A 202 -9.51 10.53 5.70
CA PHE A 202 -8.48 10.08 6.63
C PHE A 202 -7.90 11.25 7.45
N ALA A 203 -7.46 12.32 6.77
CA ALA A 203 -6.83 13.48 7.39
C ALA A 203 -7.72 14.17 8.42
N ARG A 204 -9.03 14.06 8.28
CA ARG A 204 -9.99 14.71 9.18
C ARG A 204 -9.99 14.13 10.60
N VAL A 205 -9.70 12.82 10.76
CA VAL A 205 -9.92 12.11 12.02
C VAL A 205 -8.76 11.21 12.44
N PHE A 206 -8.12 10.51 11.48
CA PHE A 206 -7.29 9.35 11.77
C PHE A 206 -5.79 9.63 11.82
N GLY A 207 -5.31 10.61 11.06
CA GLY A 207 -3.88 10.88 10.98
C GLY A 207 -3.55 12.07 10.10
N GLN A 208 -2.33 12.11 9.61
CA GLN A 208 -1.84 13.19 8.75
C GLN A 208 -1.63 12.70 7.31
N VAL A 209 -1.78 13.62 6.36
CA VAL A 209 -1.47 13.38 4.95
C VAL A 209 -0.32 14.31 4.56
N TRP A 210 0.79 13.74 4.13
CA TRP A 210 2.00 14.46 3.73
C TRP A 210 2.36 14.06 2.29
N ASP A 211 3.23 14.83 1.65
CA ASP A 211 3.93 14.42 0.44
C ASP A 211 5.29 13.77 0.77
N THR A 212 5.89 13.14 -0.22
CA THR A 212 7.19 12.47 -0.11
C THR A 212 8.31 13.43 0.31
N ALA A 213 8.31 14.66 -0.22
CA ALA A 213 9.34 15.64 0.09
C ALA A 213 9.32 15.97 1.59
N ARG A 214 8.16 16.29 2.13
CA ARG A 214 7.98 16.60 3.56
C ARG A 214 8.41 15.45 4.46
N VAL A 215 8.11 14.20 4.10
CA VAL A 215 8.54 13.02 4.88
C VAL A 215 10.06 12.93 4.89
N LEU A 216 10.71 13.06 3.74
CA LEU A 216 12.15 12.93 3.61
C LEU A 216 12.90 14.06 4.31
N ASP A 217 12.44 15.31 4.16
CA ASP A 217 13.02 16.47 4.85
C ASP A 217 12.95 16.31 6.38
N ALA A 218 11.81 15.87 6.90
CA ALA A 218 11.63 15.64 8.32
C ALA A 218 12.45 14.44 8.85
N LEU A 219 12.60 13.38 8.05
CA LEU A 219 13.44 12.24 8.38
C LEU A 219 14.92 12.62 8.43
N GLU A 220 15.41 13.40 7.46
CA GLU A 220 16.79 13.91 7.41
C GLU A 220 17.10 14.81 8.60
N ALA A 221 16.19 15.71 8.96
CA ALA A 221 16.35 16.61 10.10
C ALA A 221 16.42 15.89 11.46
N SER A 222 16.06 14.62 11.53
CA SER A 222 16.00 13.80 12.76
C SER A 222 17.25 12.95 13.02
N GLY A 223 18.20 12.97 12.08
CA GLY A 223 19.39 12.09 12.04
C GLY A 223 20.56 12.41 12.94
#